data_5bbe9fe9106b37d01d66dcb622a56063
#
_entry.id   5bbe9fe9106b37d01d66dcb622a56063
#
_cell.length_a   1.000
_cell.length_b   1.000
_cell.length_c   1.000
_cell.angle_alpha   90.00
_cell.angle_beta   90.00
_cell.angle_gamma   90.00
#
_symmetry.space_group_name_H-M   'P 1'
#
loop_
_entity.id
_entity.type
_entity.pdbx_description
1 polymer ?
#
loop_
_entity_poly.entity_id
_entity_poly.type
_entity_poly.pdbx_seq_one_letter_code
_entity_poly.pdbx_strand_id
1 'polypeptide(L)'
;GRGLRTIDPEEYPGVVKTDCTVLDFGTSILTHGSLDDPVNLDGGQVDPEAGPFKICPNCDSSVPLAAKQCPICNHEFSSEGSVDAEELEHFELTEVDLMNRSPFRWIDLFGNGACMSAAGFNCFAMVADVNGLSVALVKKQKGDVRLISVGTKRQAMAAADDFMRINEDSDSAKKTKRWLDERITDKQRNALNLHGTTISAFDFGWTKYKGACMLNYVWNKR
;
A
#
# COMPACT_ATOMS: atom_id res chain seq x y z
N GLY A 1 -9.39 -5.76 -21.46
CA GLY A 1 -9.39 -4.55 -21.85
C GLY A 1 -8.22 -3.63 -22.09
N ARG A 2 -8.39 -2.37 -21.72
CA ARG A 2 -7.39 -1.31 -22.00
C ARG A 2 -6.10 -1.47 -21.18
N GLY A 3 -6.16 -2.03 -20.00
CA GLY A 3 -4.99 -2.22 -19.13
C GLY A 3 -3.93 -3.15 -19.73
N LEU A 4 -4.34 -4.18 -20.44
CA LEU A 4 -3.45 -5.21 -21.00
C LEU A 4 -2.89 -4.86 -22.38
N ARG A 5 -3.30 -3.72 -22.97
CA ARG A 5 -2.76 -3.29 -24.27
C ARG A 5 -1.37 -2.72 -24.11
N THR A 6 -0.52 -3.00 -25.08
CA THR A 6 0.77 -2.33 -25.24
C THR A 6 0.55 -0.86 -25.59
N ILE A 7 1.52 -0.02 -25.28
CA ILE A 7 1.53 1.38 -25.70
C ILE A 7 1.92 1.45 -27.16
N ASP A 8 1.23 2.31 -27.92
CA ASP A 8 1.60 2.60 -29.29
C ASP A 8 2.89 3.46 -29.30
N PRO A 9 4.00 2.95 -29.86
CA PRO A 9 5.26 3.67 -29.84
C PRO A 9 5.26 4.92 -30.77
N GLU A 10 4.32 5.02 -31.72
CA GLU A 10 4.19 6.21 -32.57
C GLU A 10 3.47 7.35 -31.81
N GLU A 11 2.47 7.01 -30.99
CA GLU A 11 1.74 7.99 -30.17
C GLU A 11 2.51 8.40 -28.91
N TYR A 12 3.29 7.46 -28.34
CA TYR A 12 4.05 7.70 -27.08
C TYR A 12 5.52 7.26 -27.25
N PRO A 13 6.33 7.99 -28.00
CA PRO A 13 7.73 7.63 -28.26
C PRO A 13 8.55 7.65 -26.96
N GLY A 14 9.29 6.58 -26.71
CA GLY A 14 10.16 6.44 -25.53
C GLY A 14 9.46 5.96 -24.27
N VAL A 15 8.16 5.68 -24.32
CA VAL A 15 7.43 5.09 -23.18
C VAL A 15 7.30 3.58 -23.41
N VAL A 16 7.82 2.79 -22.49
CA VAL A 16 7.68 1.33 -22.50
C VAL A 16 6.77 0.92 -21.34
N LYS A 17 5.65 0.27 -21.67
CA LYS A 17 4.79 -0.34 -20.67
C LYS A 17 5.24 -1.78 -20.48
N THR A 18 5.78 -2.07 -19.29
CA THR A 18 6.32 -3.40 -18.92
C THR A 18 5.33 -4.27 -18.17
N ASP A 19 4.32 -3.64 -17.52
CA ASP A 19 3.37 -4.33 -16.65
C ASP A 19 2.03 -3.63 -16.56
N CYS A 20 1.09 -4.28 -15.90
CA CYS A 20 -0.21 -3.75 -15.54
C CYS A 20 -0.63 -4.33 -14.19
N THR A 21 -0.85 -3.48 -13.20
CA THR A 21 -1.41 -3.91 -11.92
C THR A 21 -2.93 -3.86 -11.99
N VAL A 22 -3.57 -5.01 -11.79
CA VAL A 22 -5.02 -5.12 -11.70
C VAL A 22 -5.42 -5.22 -10.23
N LEU A 23 -6.23 -4.27 -9.77
CA LEU A 23 -6.80 -4.29 -8.43
C LEU A 23 -8.25 -4.79 -8.53
N ASP A 24 -8.49 -5.99 -8.02
CA ASP A 24 -9.84 -6.53 -7.90
C ASP A 24 -10.38 -6.23 -6.49
N PHE A 25 -11.33 -5.31 -6.40
CA PHE A 25 -11.99 -4.94 -5.14
C PHE A 25 -13.26 -5.76 -4.87
N GLY A 26 -13.53 -6.72 -5.70
CA GLY A 26 -14.72 -7.56 -5.61
C GLY A 26 -14.40 -9.05 -5.74
N THR A 27 -15.34 -9.76 -6.28
CA THR A 27 -15.25 -11.21 -6.51
C THR A 27 -15.03 -11.57 -7.98
N SER A 28 -14.55 -10.62 -8.81
CA SER A 28 -14.42 -10.82 -10.26
C SER A 28 -13.49 -11.96 -10.60
N ILE A 29 -12.33 -12.03 -9.96
CA ILE A 29 -11.37 -13.14 -10.16
C ILE A 29 -11.97 -14.46 -9.67
N LEU A 30 -12.68 -14.44 -8.54
CA LEU A 30 -13.34 -15.64 -8.01
C LEU A 30 -14.49 -16.12 -8.92
N THR A 31 -15.14 -15.19 -9.62
CA THR A 31 -16.29 -15.48 -10.49
C THR A 31 -15.90 -15.86 -11.89
N HIS A 32 -14.84 -15.24 -12.44
CA HIS A 32 -14.48 -15.32 -13.85
C HIS A 32 -13.10 -15.96 -14.10
N GLY A 33 -12.37 -16.32 -13.06
CA GLY A 33 -11.00 -16.83 -13.14
C GLY A 33 -9.94 -15.74 -13.24
N SER A 34 -8.67 -16.15 -13.25
CA SER A 34 -7.54 -15.25 -13.36
C SER A 34 -7.43 -14.65 -14.77
N LEU A 35 -6.87 -13.45 -14.88
CA LEU A 35 -6.54 -12.84 -16.17
C LEU A 35 -5.42 -13.57 -16.92
N ASP A 36 -4.67 -14.40 -16.20
CA ASP A 36 -3.58 -15.23 -16.78
C ASP A 36 -4.09 -16.60 -17.26
N ASP A 37 -5.35 -16.93 -16.98
CA ASP A 37 -5.93 -18.19 -17.43
C ASP A 37 -6.12 -18.19 -18.97
N PRO A 38 -5.80 -19.29 -19.65
CA PRO A 38 -5.98 -19.40 -21.10
C PRO A 38 -7.48 -19.34 -21.44
N VAL A 39 -7.88 -18.27 -22.11
CA VAL A 39 -9.27 -18.09 -22.57
C VAL A 39 -9.44 -18.82 -23.89
N ASN A 40 -10.28 -19.85 -23.94
CA ASN A 40 -10.66 -20.49 -25.18
C ASN A 40 -11.80 -19.71 -25.84
N LEU A 41 -11.50 -18.95 -26.89
CA LEU A 41 -12.46 -18.10 -27.61
C LEU A 41 -13.31 -18.87 -28.62
N ASP A 42 -12.96 -20.14 -28.92
CA ASP A 42 -13.61 -20.94 -29.96
C ASP A 42 -14.84 -21.74 -29.47
N GLY A 43 -15.33 -21.47 -28.27
CA GLY A 43 -16.54 -22.13 -27.69
C GLY A 43 -16.36 -23.62 -27.45
N GLY A 44 -15.12 -24.13 -27.42
CA GLY A 44 -14.79 -25.48 -27.01
C GLY A 44 -15.08 -25.70 -25.51
N GLN A 45 -15.25 -26.95 -25.11
CA GLN A 45 -15.51 -27.35 -23.73
C GLN A 45 -14.47 -26.70 -22.80
N VAL A 46 -14.95 -25.93 -21.84
CA VAL A 46 -14.12 -25.40 -20.77
C VAL A 46 -13.55 -26.59 -20.02
N ASP A 47 -12.22 -26.65 -19.94
CA ASP A 47 -11.53 -27.69 -19.17
C ASP A 47 -12.03 -27.60 -17.74
N PRO A 48 -12.65 -28.63 -17.15
CA PRO A 48 -13.22 -28.55 -15.81
C PRO A 48 -12.19 -28.28 -14.70
N GLU A 49 -10.90 -28.31 -15.02
CA GLU A 49 -9.81 -27.97 -14.09
C GLU A 49 -9.40 -26.47 -14.13
N ALA A 50 -9.93 -25.66 -15.04
CA ALA A 50 -9.42 -24.32 -15.34
C ALA A 50 -10.20 -23.15 -14.69
N GLY A 51 -11.18 -23.37 -13.81
CA GLY A 51 -11.94 -22.27 -13.21
C GLY A 51 -12.68 -22.66 -11.93
N PRO A 52 -13.15 -21.67 -11.18
CA PRO A 52 -14.01 -21.94 -10.02
C PRO A 52 -15.31 -22.59 -10.48
N PHE A 53 -15.63 -23.75 -9.91
CA PHE A 53 -16.84 -24.51 -10.21
C PHE A 53 -17.68 -24.74 -8.96
N LYS A 54 -18.95 -24.96 -9.20
CA LYS A 54 -19.91 -25.41 -8.20
C LYS A 54 -20.41 -26.82 -8.54
N ILE A 55 -20.81 -27.55 -7.53
CA ILE A 55 -21.41 -28.87 -7.71
C ILE A 55 -22.93 -28.71 -7.86
N CYS A 56 -23.50 -29.32 -8.90
CA CYS A 56 -24.94 -29.31 -9.10
C CYS A 56 -25.61 -30.16 -8.03
N PRO A 57 -26.56 -29.64 -7.24
CA PRO A 57 -27.23 -30.40 -6.17
C PRO A 57 -28.16 -31.49 -6.71
N ASN A 58 -28.48 -31.48 -8.01
CA ASN A 58 -29.42 -32.46 -8.60
C ASN A 58 -28.72 -33.64 -9.28
N CYS A 59 -27.46 -33.43 -9.79
CA CYS A 59 -26.77 -34.49 -10.55
C CYS A 59 -25.30 -34.62 -10.18
N ASP A 60 -24.84 -33.94 -9.14
CA ASP A 60 -23.46 -33.93 -8.62
C ASP A 60 -22.38 -33.61 -9.63
N SER A 61 -22.73 -33.03 -10.79
CA SER A 61 -21.77 -32.65 -11.83
C SER A 61 -21.13 -31.33 -11.48
N SER A 62 -19.83 -31.23 -11.78
CA SER A 62 -19.08 -29.99 -11.68
C SER A 62 -19.47 -29.06 -12.83
N VAL A 63 -19.91 -27.85 -12.52
CA VAL A 63 -20.34 -26.84 -13.50
C VAL A 63 -19.68 -25.50 -13.19
N PRO A 64 -19.41 -24.64 -14.18
CA PRO A 64 -18.85 -23.33 -13.95
C PRO A 64 -19.66 -22.55 -12.91
N LEU A 65 -18.97 -21.83 -12.01
CA LEU A 65 -19.64 -21.06 -10.94
C LEU A 65 -20.66 -20.06 -11.49
N ALA A 66 -20.38 -19.46 -12.65
CA ALA A 66 -21.24 -18.50 -13.35
C ALA A 66 -22.44 -19.13 -14.07
N ALA A 67 -22.55 -20.45 -14.14
CA ALA A 67 -23.65 -21.11 -14.84
C ALA A 67 -24.98 -20.88 -14.09
N LYS A 68 -25.98 -20.34 -14.80
CA LYS A 68 -27.36 -20.15 -14.27
C LYS A 68 -28.18 -21.41 -14.32
N GLN A 69 -27.85 -22.35 -15.22
CA GLN A 69 -28.46 -23.67 -15.34
C GLN A 69 -27.37 -24.72 -15.51
N CYS A 70 -27.61 -25.90 -14.96
CA CYS A 70 -26.74 -27.05 -15.15
C CYS A 70 -26.85 -27.54 -16.60
N PRO A 71 -25.74 -27.60 -17.35
CA PRO A 71 -25.77 -28.06 -18.75
C PRO A 71 -26.09 -29.55 -18.89
N ILE A 72 -26.06 -30.33 -17.82
CA ILE A 72 -26.26 -31.77 -17.83
C ILE A 72 -27.72 -32.14 -17.47
N CYS A 73 -28.29 -31.52 -16.42
CA CYS A 73 -29.61 -31.86 -15.95
C CYS A 73 -30.62 -30.71 -15.99
N ASN A 74 -30.24 -29.55 -16.52
CA ASN A 74 -31.03 -28.33 -16.62
C ASN A 74 -31.56 -27.79 -15.27
N HIS A 75 -30.96 -28.22 -14.16
CA HIS A 75 -31.26 -27.65 -12.84
C HIS A 75 -30.93 -26.16 -12.84
N GLU A 76 -31.91 -25.32 -12.52
CA GLU A 76 -31.70 -23.90 -12.36
C GLU A 76 -31.06 -23.64 -10.99
N PHE A 77 -29.91 -22.99 -11.01
CA PHE A 77 -29.29 -22.50 -9.78
C PHE A 77 -30.03 -21.23 -9.38
N SER A 78 -30.70 -21.29 -8.23
CA SER A 78 -31.26 -20.09 -7.63
C SER A 78 -30.16 -19.05 -7.46
N SER A 79 -30.45 -17.83 -7.80
CA SER A 79 -29.56 -16.68 -7.63
C SER A 79 -29.43 -16.26 -6.15
N GLU A 80 -29.59 -17.20 -5.23
CA GLU A 80 -29.36 -16.98 -3.79
C GLU A 80 -27.90 -16.74 -3.40
N GLY A 81 -27.08 -16.49 -4.39
CA GLY A 81 -25.72 -15.94 -4.21
C GLY A 81 -25.55 -14.53 -4.75
N SER A 82 -26.60 -13.84 -5.18
CA SER A 82 -26.59 -12.39 -5.22
C SER A 82 -26.60 -11.95 -3.76
N VAL A 83 -25.48 -11.40 -3.30
CA VAL A 83 -25.43 -10.65 -2.05
C VAL A 83 -26.61 -9.70 -2.13
N ASP A 84 -27.63 -9.91 -1.28
CA ASP A 84 -28.80 -9.06 -1.25
C ASP A 84 -28.31 -7.63 -1.05
N ALA A 85 -28.93 -6.70 -1.78
CA ALA A 85 -28.57 -5.27 -1.65
C ALA A 85 -28.67 -4.81 -0.18
N GLU A 86 -29.42 -5.51 0.65
CA GLU A 86 -29.54 -5.29 2.08
C GLU A 86 -28.29 -5.74 2.87
N GLU A 87 -27.51 -6.74 2.40
CA GLU A 87 -26.21 -7.08 3.00
C GLU A 87 -25.13 -6.06 2.66
N LEU A 88 -25.28 -5.29 1.57
CA LEU A 88 -24.41 -4.17 1.24
C LEU A 88 -24.58 -2.95 2.16
N GLU A 89 -25.71 -2.84 2.86
CA GLU A 89 -25.93 -1.78 3.86
C GLU A 89 -25.04 -1.93 5.11
N HIS A 90 -24.47 -3.11 5.33
CA HIS A 90 -23.51 -3.35 6.42
C HIS A 90 -22.05 -3.29 5.98
N PHE A 91 -21.77 -2.72 4.78
CA PHE A 91 -20.41 -2.35 4.41
C PHE A 91 -20.01 -1.11 5.22
N GLU A 92 -19.63 -1.31 6.47
CA GLU A 92 -18.90 -0.28 7.21
C GLU A 92 -17.58 -0.05 6.48
N LEU A 93 -17.44 1.11 5.85
CA LEU A 93 -16.17 1.64 5.41
C LEU A 93 -15.29 1.80 6.66
N THR A 94 -14.61 0.74 7.04
CA THR A 94 -13.61 0.81 8.11
C THR A 94 -12.50 1.70 7.58
N GLU A 95 -12.37 2.89 8.14
CA GLU A 95 -11.27 3.78 7.82
C GLU A 95 -9.97 3.05 8.20
N VAL A 96 -9.27 2.56 7.18
CA VAL A 96 -8.01 1.84 7.38
C VAL A 96 -6.97 2.88 7.77
N ASP A 97 -6.60 2.89 9.03
CA ASP A 97 -5.46 3.66 9.50
C ASP A 97 -4.17 3.05 8.92
N LEU A 98 -3.71 3.64 7.81
CA LEU A 98 -2.47 3.23 7.13
C LEU A 98 -1.27 3.23 8.07
N MET A 99 -1.27 4.09 9.10
CA MET A 99 -0.19 4.19 10.07
C MET A 99 -0.15 2.99 11.01
N ASN A 100 -1.31 2.47 11.40
CA ASN A 100 -1.39 1.28 12.23
C ASN A 100 -0.98 0.00 11.46
N ARG A 101 -1.14 -0.02 10.14
CA ARG A 101 -0.72 -1.15 9.28
C ARG A 101 0.73 -1.08 8.81
N SER A 102 1.37 0.08 8.90
CA SER A 102 2.78 0.21 8.56
C SER A 102 3.66 -0.64 9.48
N PRO A 103 4.67 -1.34 8.95
CA PRO A 103 5.69 -1.99 9.77
C PRO A 103 6.62 -0.97 10.44
N PHE A 104 6.64 0.28 9.96
CA PHE A 104 7.47 1.36 10.46
C PHE A 104 6.70 2.25 11.44
N ARG A 105 7.44 2.93 12.31
CA ARG A 105 6.87 3.90 13.24
C ARG A 105 6.86 5.28 12.57
N TRP A 106 5.69 5.76 12.22
CA TRP A 106 5.49 7.14 11.78
C TRP A 106 5.30 8.04 13.00
N ILE A 107 6.03 9.14 13.05
CA ILE A 107 5.91 10.12 14.14
C ILE A 107 5.62 11.51 13.59
N ASP A 108 4.83 12.27 14.30
CA ASP A 108 4.65 13.70 14.08
C ASP A 108 5.84 14.46 14.71
N LEU A 109 6.63 15.11 13.87
CA LEU A 109 7.84 15.81 14.34
C LEU A 109 7.52 17.03 15.20
N PHE A 110 6.41 17.71 14.92
CA PHE A 110 6.05 18.99 15.57
C PHE A 110 4.80 18.91 16.45
N GLY A 111 4.09 17.80 16.46
CA GLY A 111 2.90 17.59 17.27
C GLY A 111 1.63 18.27 16.75
N ASN A 112 1.65 18.79 15.53
CA ASN A 112 0.52 19.48 14.90
C ASN A 112 0.04 18.78 13.61
N GLY A 113 0.54 17.61 13.31
CA GLY A 113 0.22 16.84 12.13
C GLY A 113 0.83 17.37 10.81
N ALA A 114 1.54 18.49 10.84
CA ALA A 114 2.07 19.11 9.63
C ALA A 114 3.27 18.37 9.00
N CYS A 115 3.97 17.56 9.80
CA CYS A 115 5.13 16.82 9.29
C CYS A 115 5.22 15.45 9.97
N MET A 116 4.92 14.42 9.19
CA MET A 116 5.07 13.02 9.58
C MET A 116 6.38 12.47 9.05
N SER A 117 7.13 11.72 9.87
CA SER A 117 8.41 11.15 9.45
C SER A 117 8.57 9.72 9.93
N ALA A 118 9.18 8.90 9.09
CA ALA A 118 9.69 7.57 9.44
C ALA A 118 11.16 7.45 9.01
N ALA A 119 11.97 6.89 9.91
CA ALA A 119 13.40 6.67 9.67
C ALA A 119 13.73 5.19 9.77
N GLY A 120 14.44 4.69 8.79
CA GLY A 120 15.07 3.39 8.78
C GLY A 120 16.59 3.50 8.84
N PHE A 121 17.27 2.40 8.55
CA PHE A 121 18.73 2.33 8.44
C PHE A 121 19.20 2.56 7.00
N ASN A 122 18.40 2.14 6.01
CA ASN A 122 18.73 2.25 4.59
C ASN A 122 18.05 3.42 3.90
N CYS A 123 16.95 3.89 4.46
CA CYS A 123 16.19 5.01 3.91
C CYS A 123 15.41 5.75 5.00
N PHE A 124 14.92 6.93 4.64
CA PHE A 124 13.90 7.62 5.41
C PHE A 124 12.82 8.21 4.49
N ALA A 125 11.66 8.48 5.07
CA ALA A 125 10.57 9.15 4.42
C ALA A 125 9.98 10.24 5.32
N MET A 126 9.46 11.28 4.68
CA MET A 126 8.83 12.41 5.35
C MET A 126 7.64 12.87 4.51
N VAL A 127 6.55 13.17 5.17
CA VAL A 127 5.37 13.80 4.56
C VAL A 127 5.11 15.11 5.26
N ALA A 128 5.15 16.19 4.52
CA ALA A 128 4.96 17.54 5.03
C ALA A 128 3.81 18.25 4.32
N ASP A 129 3.05 19.05 5.06
CA ASP A 129 2.00 19.88 4.49
C ASP A 129 2.58 21.21 4.01
N VAL A 130 2.39 21.49 2.73
CA VAL A 130 2.89 22.69 2.06
C VAL A 130 1.75 23.32 1.26
N ASN A 131 1.35 24.54 1.61
CA ASN A 131 0.30 25.28 0.91
C ASN A 131 -1.02 24.50 0.69
N GLY A 132 -1.43 23.72 1.69
CA GLY A 132 -2.68 22.96 1.63
C GLY A 132 -2.59 21.61 0.88
N LEU A 133 -1.41 21.26 0.39
CA LEU A 133 -1.12 19.95 -0.19
C LEU A 133 -0.07 19.23 0.69
N SER A 134 -0.15 17.92 0.72
CA SER A 134 0.86 17.10 1.36
C SER A 134 1.88 16.62 0.33
N VAL A 135 3.15 16.74 0.67
CA VAL A 135 4.28 16.31 -0.17
C VAL A 135 5.03 15.18 0.51
N ALA A 136 5.33 14.12 -0.24
CA ALA A 136 6.15 13.02 0.23
C ALA A 136 7.58 13.15 -0.27
N LEU A 137 8.51 13.29 0.66
CA LEU A 137 9.94 13.38 0.43
C LEU A 137 10.62 12.12 0.97
N VAL A 138 11.49 11.54 0.17
CA VAL A 138 12.19 10.30 0.53
C VAL A 138 13.66 10.38 0.19
N LYS A 139 14.48 9.61 0.89
CA LYS A 139 15.90 9.49 0.61
C LYS A 139 16.42 8.11 0.97
N LYS A 140 17.25 7.53 0.12
CA LYS A 140 18.09 6.37 0.45
C LYS A 140 19.33 6.83 1.21
N GLN A 141 19.95 5.94 1.98
CA GLN A 141 21.15 6.24 2.76
C GLN A 141 22.25 6.91 1.91
N LYS A 142 22.43 6.42 0.68
CA LYS A 142 23.35 7.00 -0.32
C LYS A 142 22.55 7.60 -1.46
N GLY A 143 22.25 8.88 -1.40
CA GLY A 143 21.48 9.54 -2.46
C GLY A 143 20.90 10.88 -2.02
N ASP A 144 20.23 11.54 -2.94
CA ASP A 144 19.56 12.82 -2.71
C ASP A 144 18.13 12.64 -2.27
N VAL A 145 17.58 13.68 -1.67
CA VAL A 145 16.15 13.75 -1.35
C VAL A 145 15.36 13.81 -2.65
N ARG A 146 14.31 12.99 -2.73
CA ARG A 146 13.40 12.93 -3.87
C ARG A 146 11.99 13.23 -3.43
N LEU A 147 11.30 14.04 -4.22
CA LEU A 147 9.85 14.22 -4.14
C LEU A 147 9.20 13.06 -4.92
N ILE A 148 8.34 12.28 -4.26
CA ILE A 148 7.68 11.12 -4.88
C ILE A 148 6.17 11.26 -5.00
N SER A 149 5.56 12.16 -4.23
CA SER A 149 4.11 12.37 -4.28
C SER A 149 3.75 13.79 -3.83
N VAL A 150 2.77 14.38 -4.50
CA VAL A 150 2.10 15.63 -4.11
C VAL A 150 0.61 15.39 -4.22
N GLY A 151 -0.16 15.68 -3.17
CA GLY A 151 -1.60 15.48 -3.19
C GLY A 151 -2.22 15.53 -1.79
N THR A 152 -3.19 14.66 -1.56
CA THR A 152 -3.79 14.52 -0.23
C THR A 152 -2.81 13.87 0.74
N LYS A 153 -2.97 14.12 2.04
CA LYS A 153 -2.14 13.52 3.08
C LYS A 153 -2.13 11.98 2.99
N ARG A 154 -3.28 11.39 2.71
CA ARG A 154 -3.43 9.94 2.56
C ARG A 154 -2.59 9.40 1.39
N GLN A 155 -2.63 10.07 0.23
CA GLN A 155 -1.83 9.69 -0.94
C GLN A 155 -0.32 9.83 -0.68
N ALA A 156 0.09 10.95 -0.09
CA ALA A 156 1.49 11.20 0.24
C ALA A 156 2.02 10.19 1.27
N MET A 157 1.23 9.86 2.31
CA MET A 157 1.57 8.86 3.31
C MET A 157 1.69 7.46 2.71
N ALA A 158 0.75 7.06 1.84
CA ALA A 158 0.79 5.75 1.18
C ALA A 158 2.06 5.62 0.32
N ALA A 159 2.35 6.60 -0.54
CA ALA A 159 3.55 6.59 -1.37
C ALA A 159 4.85 6.55 -0.55
N ALA A 160 4.89 7.28 0.57
CA ALA A 160 6.05 7.30 1.47
C ALA A 160 6.24 5.96 2.19
N ASP A 161 5.15 5.32 2.65
CA ASP A 161 5.21 4.01 3.31
C ASP A 161 5.61 2.90 2.34
N ASP A 162 5.10 2.92 1.11
CA ASP A 162 5.50 1.99 0.05
C ASP A 162 6.98 2.13 -0.28
N PHE A 163 7.49 3.37 -0.38
CA PHE A 163 8.92 3.59 -0.57
C PHE A 163 9.75 2.98 0.56
N MET A 164 9.34 3.16 1.81
CA MET A 164 9.99 2.56 2.97
C MET A 164 9.97 1.03 2.90
N ARG A 165 8.84 0.42 2.54
CA ARG A 165 8.70 -1.04 2.42
C ARG A 165 9.63 -1.65 1.36
N ILE A 166 9.82 -0.94 0.26
CA ILE A 166 10.66 -1.41 -0.86
C ILE A 166 12.17 -1.24 -0.56
N ASN A 167 12.53 -0.19 0.19
CA ASN A 167 13.93 0.21 0.32
C ASN A 167 14.54 -0.01 1.72
N GLU A 168 13.72 -0.38 2.71
CA GLU A 168 14.18 -0.70 4.06
C GLU A 168 14.02 -2.19 4.32
N ASP A 169 15.12 -2.91 4.26
CA ASP A 169 15.19 -4.35 4.50
C ASP A 169 15.63 -4.71 5.93
N SER A 170 16.08 -3.70 6.70
CA SER A 170 16.53 -3.93 8.07
C SER A 170 15.37 -4.23 9.01
N ASP A 171 15.38 -5.44 9.58
CA ASP A 171 14.44 -5.82 10.63
C ASP A 171 14.50 -4.88 11.85
N SER A 172 15.65 -4.25 12.08
CA SER A 172 15.85 -3.30 13.17
C SER A 172 15.09 -1.97 12.99
N ALA A 173 14.61 -1.66 11.77
CA ALA A 173 13.81 -0.47 11.49
C ALA A 173 12.32 -0.63 11.84
N LYS A 174 11.86 -1.85 12.12
CA LYS A 174 10.45 -2.14 12.40
C LYS A 174 10.00 -1.50 13.71
N LYS A 175 8.73 -1.04 13.74
CA LYS A 175 8.10 -0.32 14.86
C LYS A 175 8.08 -1.09 16.20
N THR A 176 8.27 -2.41 16.17
CA THR A 176 8.28 -3.28 17.35
C THR A 176 9.63 -3.30 18.07
N LYS A 177 10.64 -2.64 17.55
CA LYS A 177 11.99 -2.69 18.11
C LYS A 177 12.14 -1.76 19.30
N ARG A 178 12.74 -2.30 20.37
CA ARG A 178 12.87 -1.61 21.68
C ARG A 178 13.70 -0.33 21.62
N TRP A 179 14.71 -0.26 20.75
CA TRP A 179 15.59 0.91 20.66
C TRP A 179 14.87 2.20 20.26
N LEU A 180 13.68 2.10 19.63
CA LEU A 180 12.90 3.24 19.21
C LEU A 180 12.42 4.06 20.44
N ASP A 181 12.23 3.40 21.57
CA ASP A 181 11.77 4.00 22.83
C ASP A 181 12.92 4.35 23.77
N GLU A 182 14.14 3.97 23.42
CA GLU A 182 15.30 4.36 24.19
C GLU A 182 15.51 5.88 24.16
N ARG A 183 16.07 6.41 25.24
CA ARG A 183 16.37 7.83 25.36
C ARG A 183 17.32 8.32 24.27
N ILE A 184 17.11 9.54 23.80
CA ILE A 184 17.99 10.23 22.85
C ILE A 184 19.45 10.21 23.36
N THR A 185 20.39 9.94 22.43
CA THR A 185 21.82 9.94 22.77
C THR A 185 22.35 11.37 22.88
N ASP A 186 23.43 11.56 23.68
CA ASP A 186 24.08 12.86 23.77
C ASP A 186 24.60 13.37 22.45
N LYS A 187 25.05 12.47 21.57
CA LYS A 187 25.48 12.81 20.20
C LYS A 187 24.34 13.39 19.37
N GLN A 188 23.17 12.73 19.39
CA GLN A 188 21.99 13.23 18.67
C GLN A 188 21.51 14.57 19.26
N ARG A 189 21.44 14.68 20.57
CA ARG A 189 21.04 15.90 21.26
C ARG A 189 21.94 17.08 20.90
N ASN A 190 23.26 16.88 20.99
CA ASN A 190 24.23 17.93 20.64
C ASN A 190 24.11 18.33 19.16
N ALA A 191 23.96 17.36 18.24
CA ALA A 191 23.76 17.65 16.83
C ALA A 191 22.49 18.47 16.59
N LEU A 192 21.37 18.13 17.22
CA LEU A 192 20.11 18.88 17.11
C LEU A 192 20.21 20.29 17.71
N ASN A 193 20.88 20.43 18.84
CA ASN A 193 21.10 21.75 19.47
C ASN A 193 21.95 22.68 18.57
N LEU A 194 22.95 22.15 17.87
CA LEU A 194 23.73 22.91 16.87
C LEU A 194 22.88 23.42 15.70
N HIS A 195 21.78 22.74 15.40
CA HIS A 195 20.85 23.11 14.34
C HIS A 195 19.61 23.88 14.82
N GLY A 196 19.64 24.40 16.03
CA GLY A 196 18.61 25.30 16.57
C GLY A 196 17.43 24.58 17.24
N THR A 197 17.52 23.27 17.47
CA THR A 197 16.52 22.54 18.25
C THR A 197 17.03 22.42 19.68
N THR A 198 16.56 23.28 20.58
CA THR A 198 17.01 23.26 21.97
C THR A 198 16.41 22.09 22.74
N ILE A 199 17.24 21.10 23.04
CA ILE A 199 16.84 19.90 23.82
C ILE A 199 17.65 19.89 25.11
N SER A 200 16.95 19.99 26.25
CA SER A 200 17.55 19.89 27.57
C SER A 200 17.99 18.44 27.86
N ALA A 201 19.01 18.31 28.71
CA ALA A 201 19.43 17.01 29.24
C ALA A 201 18.34 16.34 30.10
N PHE A 202 17.39 17.11 30.59
CA PHE A 202 16.27 16.63 31.44
C PHE A 202 14.96 16.47 30.67
N ASP A 203 14.98 16.65 29.34
CA ASP A 203 13.81 16.43 28.51
C ASP A 203 13.65 14.92 28.21
N PHE A 204 12.73 14.29 28.91
CA PHE A 204 12.44 12.86 28.81
C PHE A 204 11.54 12.51 27.63
N GLY A 205 10.97 13.47 26.93
CA GLY A 205 10.09 13.26 25.76
C GLY A 205 10.84 12.91 24.47
N TRP A 206 12.17 12.95 24.47
CA TRP A 206 12.98 12.66 23.30
C TRP A 206 13.54 11.24 23.30
N THR A 207 13.08 10.43 22.35
CA THR A 207 13.61 9.10 22.10
C THR A 207 14.71 9.13 21.04
N LYS A 208 15.52 8.07 20.97
CA LYS A 208 16.51 7.86 19.90
C LYS A 208 15.86 7.97 18.53
N TYR A 209 14.67 7.39 18.37
CA TYR A 209 13.95 7.40 17.11
C TYR A 209 13.48 8.80 16.72
N LYS A 210 12.85 9.53 17.65
CA LYS A 210 12.46 10.92 17.42
C LYS A 210 13.67 11.78 17.06
N GLY A 211 14.79 11.59 17.75
CA GLY A 211 16.06 12.24 17.43
C GLY A 211 16.56 11.93 16.01
N ALA A 212 16.47 10.68 15.58
CA ALA A 212 16.87 10.28 14.22
C ALA A 212 15.97 10.92 13.14
N CYS A 213 14.65 10.88 13.33
CA CYS A 213 13.70 11.53 12.41
C CYS A 213 13.92 13.03 12.32
N MET A 214 14.15 13.71 13.45
CA MET A 214 14.41 15.15 13.48
C MET A 214 15.75 15.50 12.83
N LEU A 215 16.80 14.72 13.01
CA LEU A 215 18.08 14.91 12.33
C LEU A 215 17.92 14.77 10.82
N ASN A 216 17.18 13.77 10.35
CA ASN A 216 16.87 13.63 8.93
C ASN A 216 16.14 14.86 8.39
N TYR A 217 15.17 15.40 9.11
CA TYR A 217 14.49 16.64 8.74
C TYR A 217 15.48 17.82 8.64
N VAL A 218 16.24 18.05 9.69
CA VAL A 218 17.15 19.22 9.78
C VAL A 218 18.24 19.20 8.70
N TRP A 219 18.80 18.03 8.42
CA TRP A 219 19.86 17.89 7.40
C TRP A 219 19.35 17.98 5.97
N ASN A 220 18.06 17.76 5.73
CA ASN A 220 17.50 17.69 4.39
C ASN A 220 16.45 18.78 4.09
N LYS A 221 16.26 19.76 4.98
CA LYS A 221 15.31 20.87 4.79
C LYS A 221 15.83 22.02 3.89
N ARG A 222 17.00 21.87 3.27
CA ARG A 222 17.61 22.88 2.39
C ARG A 222 17.06 22.82 1.00
#